data_f3d9ce927f5e8df2d38ac8f7384e1a39
#
_entry.id   f3d9ce927f5e8df2d38ac8f7384e1a39
#
_cell.length_a   1.000
_cell.length_b   1.000
_cell.length_c   1.000
_cell.angle_alpha   90.00
_cell.angle_beta   90.00
_cell.angle_gamma   90.00
#
_symmetry.space_group_name_H-M   'P 1'
#
loop_
_entity.id
_entity.type
_entity.pdbx_description
1 polymer ?
#
loop_
_entity_poly.entity_id
_entity_poly.type
_entity_poly.pdbx_seq_one_letter_code
_entity_poly.pdbx_strand_id
1 'polypeptide(L)'
;MAFNFGLANDYNVFVFGDMTLSNTDAEGRVAVGGNATLSNYGIGAGITALPPANTDPSFVVGGDVNVTGGSNASGNTVVNPGSTIISYTMGNPNGLLISGTPIDFAEAERYLKCASNFWGALSPNSTGEVIFNQLNLIGTDESLNIFSLDSGNLYGTGISLAQLNGINIIAPLGATILINVDGTAIQYGSYQIFRNGTAATREHARRILWNFPQALTWSNSTTAIYGSVLAPFAAANTTYSQINGNIIFDRFSGNSESHNELFIGVLPEADICRLTTTSTTTSTSTTTSTSTTTSTSTTTSTSTTTSTTTASTTTTQVPVPRSQAITDLLVSVALQQAALSHILNAEGEKVQKILSLDQLTPETILQTNRSVEAMVNSISNLEAILADKIALFKGCGCSHTGE
;
A
#
# COMPACT_ATOMS: atom_id res chain seq x y z
N MET A 1 -6.03 4.87 15.90
CA MET A 1 -6.31 5.25 14.49
C MET A 1 -6.24 3.98 13.67
N ALA A 2 -7.19 3.75 12.79
CA ALA A 2 -7.09 2.64 11.84
C ALA A 2 -5.95 2.93 10.85
N PHE A 3 -4.95 2.07 10.80
CA PHE A 3 -3.81 2.20 9.89
C PHE A 3 -4.16 1.59 8.53
N ASN A 4 -5.05 2.23 7.77
CA ASN A 4 -5.50 1.69 6.48
C ASN A 4 -4.38 1.65 5.43
N PHE A 5 -3.53 2.69 5.38
CA PHE A 5 -2.48 2.80 4.37
C PHE A 5 -1.07 2.49 4.91
N GLY A 6 -0.97 1.86 6.10
CA GLY A 6 0.32 1.48 6.68
C GLY A 6 1.28 2.68 6.78
N LEU A 7 2.48 2.55 6.22
CA LEU A 7 3.49 3.62 6.24
C LEU A 7 3.07 4.89 5.48
N ALA A 8 2.11 4.81 4.56
CA ALA A 8 1.62 5.97 3.80
C ALA A 8 0.50 6.75 4.51
N ASN A 9 0.01 6.27 5.66
CA ASN A 9 -1.19 6.81 6.31
C ASN A 9 -1.09 8.31 6.63
N ASP A 10 0.09 8.79 7.05
CA ASP A 10 0.31 10.16 7.47
C ASP A 10 0.83 11.08 6.34
N TYR A 11 0.88 10.56 5.11
CA TYR A 11 1.35 11.30 3.94
C TYR A 11 0.19 11.74 3.06
N ASN A 12 0.18 13.00 2.69
CA ASN A 12 -0.74 13.56 1.69
C ASN A 12 -0.41 13.02 0.29
N VAL A 13 0.89 12.96 -0.04
CA VAL A 13 1.39 12.39 -1.29
C VAL A 13 2.40 11.28 -0.97
N PHE A 14 2.17 10.09 -1.50
CA PHE A 14 3.05 8.94 -1.34
C PHE A 14 3.24 8.25 -2.70
N VAL A 15 4.47 8.28 -3.23
CA VAL A 15 4.81 7.77 -4.55
C VAL A 15 5.92 6.72 -4.41
N PHE A 16 5.75 5.54 -4.99
CA PHE A 16 6.75 4.48 -4.88
C PHE A 16 7.98 4.73 -5.77
N GLY A 17 7.77 5.23 -6.98
CA GLY A 17 8.82 5.59 -7.93
C GLY A 17 9.05 7.09 -8.01
N ASP A 18 9.21 7.61 -9.24
CA ASP A 18 9.56 9.00 -9.50
C ASP A 18 8.35 9.94 -9.40
N MET A 19 8.61 11.16 -8.93
CA MET A 19 7.64 12.26 -8.88
C MET A 19 8.16 13.47 -9.66
N THR A 20 7.36 13.96 -10.63
CA THR A 20 7.69 15.13 -11.44
C THR A 20 6.51 16.09 -11.50
N LEU A 21 6.52 17.12 -10.66
CA LEU A 21 5.43 18.11 -10.58
C LEU A 21 5.97 19.54 -10.71
N SER A 22 5.10 20.45 -11.19
CA SER A 22 5.46 21.84 -11.36
C SER A 22 4.29 22.80 -11.15
N ASN A 23 4.61 24.02 -10.65
CA ASN A 23 3.67 25.13 -10.47
C ASN A 23 2.44 24.76 -9.62
N THR A 24 2.66 24.06 -8.52
CA THR A 24 1.64 23.57 -7.61
C THR A 24 2.25 23.26 -6.23
N ASP A 25 1.49 22.63 -5.34
CA ASP A 25 1.95 22.28 -3.99
C ASP A 25 1.26 21.04 -3.42
N ALA A 26 1.83 20.54 -2.34
CA ALA A 26 1.19 19.64 -1.40
C ALA A 26 1.09 20.31 -0.02
N GLU A 27 -0.13 20.49 0.46
CA GLU A 27 -0.35 21.06 1.80
C GLU A 27 0.21 20.17 2.92
N GLY A 28 0.25 18.86 2.71
CA GLY A 28 0.69 17.86 3.68
C GLY A 28 2.09 17.30 3.43
N ARG A 29 2.35 16.16 4.07
CA ARG A 29 3.62 15.43 3.95
C ARG A 29 3.74 14.75 2.60
N VAL A 30 4.97 14.70 2.06
CA VAL A 30 5.30 14.08 0.77
C VAL A 30 6.37 13.02 0.95
N ALA A 31 6.12 11.83 0.41
CA ALA A 31 7.11 10.74 0.35
C ALA A 31 7.28 10.26 -1.10
N VAL A 32 8.51 10.16 -1.56
CA VAL A 32 8.88 9.74 -2.91
C VAL A 32 9.95 8.66 -2.82
N GLY A 33 9.64 7.45 -3.25
CA GLY A 33 10.58 6.32 -3.21
C GLY A 33 11.67 6.39 -4.26
N GLY A 34 11.38 6.99 -5.43
CA GLY A 34 12.33 7.29 -6.49
C GLY A 34 12.87 8.72 -6.43
N ASN A 35 13.08 9.32 -7.62
CA ASN A 35 13.59 10.68 -7.75
C ASN A 35 12.47 11.71 -7.62
N ALA A 36 12.75 12.83 -6.93
CA ALA A 36 11.88 13.98 -6.82
C ALA A 36 12.39 15.11 -7.72
N THR A 37 11.70 15.39 -8.84
CA THR A 37 11.95 16.51 -9.74
C THR A 37 10.80 17.50 -9.67
N LEU A 38 10.97 18.56 -8.90
CA LEU A 38 9.91 19.51 -8.56
C LEU A 38 10.32 20.92 -8.96
N SER A 39 9.39 21.66 -9.57
CA SER A 39 9.64 23.04 -10.00
C SER A 39 8.50 23.95 -9.53
N ASN A 40 8.83 25.05 -8.83
CA ASN A 40 7.85 25.93 -8.20
C ASN A 40 6.83 25.12 -7.38
N TYR A 41 7.33 24.26 -6.48
CA TYR A 41 6.52 23.31 -5.73
C TYR A 41 6.67 23.53 -4.22
N GLY A 42 5.57 23.84 -3.53
CA GLY A 42 5.51 23.96 -2.09
C GLY A 42 5.23 22.63 -1.42
N ILE A 43 5.77 22.40 -0.22
CA ILE A 43 5.54 21.19 0.57
C ILE A 43 5.18 21.58 2.00
N GLY A 44 4.11 21.02 2.55
CA GLY A 44 3.82 21.02 3.97
C GLY A 44 3.27 22.33 4.53
N ALA A 45 2.82 23.28 3.69
CA ALA A 45 2.27 24.56 4.15
C ALA A 45 0.97 24.41 4.98
N GLY A 46 0.22 23.32 4.80
CA GLY A 46 -1.00 23.00 5.55
C GLY A 46 -0.75 22.17 6.83
N ILE A 47 0.50 21.85 7.17
CA ILE A 47 0.82 21.10 8.39
C ILE A 47 0.90 22.07 9.56
N THR A 48 -0.21 22.18 10.33
CA THR A 48 -0.33 23.15 11.43
C THR A 48 0.00 22.58 12.81
N ALA A 49 0.09 21.25 12.94
CA ALA A 49 0.16 20.55 14.23
C ALA A 49 1.51 19.88 14.50
N LEU A 50 2.61 20.36 13.91
CA LEU A 50 3.93 19.84 14.23
C LEU A 50 4.39 20.36 15.59
N PRO A 51 5.12 19.51 16.40
CA PRO A 51 5.67 19.94 17.66
C PRO A 51 6.57 21.17 17.48
N PRO A 52 6.82 21.96 18.53
CA PRO A 52 7.63 23.18 18.45
C PRO A 52 9.03 22.97 17.85
N ALA A 53 9.61 21.76 17.99
CA ALA A 53 10.88 21.39 17.38
C ALA A 53 10.77 21.12 15.87
N ASN A 54 9.54 20.92 15.36
CA ASN A 54 9.21 20.71 13.94
C ASN A 54 10.14 19.68 13.25
N THR A 55 10.42 18.59 13.95
CA THR A 55 11.49 17.62 13.59
C THR A 55 10.98 16.41 12.83
N ASP A 56 9.67 16.20 12.77
CA ASP A 56 9.10 15.07 12.03
C ASP A 56 9.37 15.20 10.53
N PRO A 57 9.72 14.12 9.84
CA PRO A 57 9.89 14.14 8.38
C PRO A 57 8.58 14.55 7.68
N SER A 58 8.65 15.61 6.90
CA SER A 58 7.53 16.08 6.05
C SER A 58 7.81 15.89 4.56
N PHE A 59 9.09 15.81 4.18
CA PHE A 59 9.52 15.47 2.84
C PHE A 59 10.56 14.35 2.90
N VAL A 60 10.24 13.19 2.35
CA VAL A 60 11.12 12.01 2.34
C VAL A 60 11.37 11.59 0.90
N VAL A 61 12.64 11.43 0.51
CA VAL A 61 13.02 11.04 -0.86
C VAL A 61 14.01 9.87 -0.81
N GLY A 62 13.66 8.79 -1.50
CA GLY A 62 14.50 7.60 -1.63
C GLY A 62 15.56 7.70 -2.73
N GLY A 63 15.35 8.54 -3.74
CA GLY A 63 16.24 8.80 -4.86
C GLY A 63 16.86 10.20 -4.82
N ASP A 64 17.20 10.72 -6.00
CA ASP A 64 17.80 12.05 -6.16
C ASP A 64 16.76 13.18 -5.98
N VAL A 65 17.23 14.34 -5.51
CA VAL A 65 16.42 15.51 -5.23
C VAL A 65 16.78 16.67 -6.17
N ASN A 66 15.81 17.15 -6.94
CA ASN A 66 15.92 18.36 -7.75
C ASN A 66 14.66 19.22 -7.54
N VAL A 67 14.70 20.15 -6.58
CA VAL A 67 13.59 21.05 -6.26
C VAL A 67 14.03 22.48 -6.56
N THR A 68 13.50 23.06 -7.63
CA THR A 68 13.78 24.43 -8.06
C THR A 68 12.56 25.33 -7.89
N GLY A 69 12.75 26.50 -7.25
CA GLY A 69 11.68 27.49 -7.07
C GLY A 69 10.56 27.02 -6.14
N GLY A 70 10.89 26.21 -5.14
CA GLY A 70 9.96 25.74 -4.12
C GLY A 70 10.68 25.46 -2.83
N SER A 71 9.94 25.07 -1.79
CA SER A 71 10.53 24.78 -0.49
C SER A 71 9.66 23.86 0.36
N ASN A 72 10.28 23.19 1.32
CA ASN A 72 9.57 22.52 2.41
C ASN A 72 9.30 23.52 3.55
N ALA A 73 8.04 23.82 3.78
CA ALA A 73 7.59 24.82 4.76
C ALA A 73 7.51 24.28 6.19
N SER A 74 7.49 22.95 6.39
CA SER A 74 7.27 22.32 7.69
C SER A 74 8.07 21.04 7.85
N GLY A 75 8.51 20.71 9.07
CA GLY A 75 9.22 19.47 9.39
C GLY A 75 10.61 19.38 8.78
N ASN A 76 11.17 18.18 8.79
CA ASN A 76 12.47 17.87 8.20
C ASN A 76 12.33 17.33 6.76
N THR A 77 13.38 17.52 5.99
CA THR A 77 13.58 16.77 4.74
C THR A 77 14.59 15.64 4.99
N VAL A 78 14.20 14.42 4.61
CA VAL A 78 15.05 13.23 4.74
C VAL A 78 15.34 12.68 3.35
N VAL A 79 16.61 12.52 3.03
CA VAL A 79 17.07 12.00 1.74
C VAL A 79 17.90 10.74 1.96
N ASN A 80 17.69 9.72 1.12
CA ASN A 80 18.40 8.46 1.23
C ASN A 80 19.94 8.66 1.20
N PRO A 81 20.72 7.93 2.02
CA PRO A 81 22.17 7.94 1.93
C PRO A 81 22.66 7.60 0.52
N GLY A 82 23.51 8.45 -0.05
CA GLY A 82 24.05 8.28 -1.41
C GLY A 82 23.25 8.96 -2.52
N SER A 83 22.06 9.50 -2.24
CA SER A 83 21.32 10.31 -3.21
C SER A 83 21.99 11.65 -3.49
N THR A 84 21.83 12.14 -4.71
CA THR A 84 22.34 13.45 -5.15
C THR A 84 21.31 14.53 -4.89
N ILE A 85 21.71 15.63 -4.26
CA ILE A 85 20.89 16.82 -4.13
C ILE A 85 21.37 17.84 -5.16
N ILE A 86 20.61 17.96 -6.27
CA ILE A 86 20.92 18.86 -7.39
C ILE A 86 20.49 20.29 -7.04
N SER A 87 19.28 20.44 -6.51
CA SER A 87 18.72 21.72 -6.04
C SER A 87 17.72 21.44 -4.93
N TYR A 88 17.76 22.23 -3.88
CA TYR A 88 16.79 22.16 -2.77
C TYR A 88 16.87 23.41 -1.89
N THR A 89 15.71 23.88 -1.41
CA THR A 89 15.61 24.97 -0.44
C THR A 89 14.75 24.52 0.75
N MET A 90 15.29 24.64 1.97
CA MET A 90 14.53 24.49 3.20
C MET A 90 13.82 25.80 3.50
N GLY A 91 12.48 25.79 3.48
CA GLY A 91 11.64 26.92 3.85
C GLY A 91 11.38 27.01 5.36
N ASN A 92 11.42 25.87 6.06
CA ASN A 92 11.25 25.81 7.49
C ASN A 92 12.54 26.23 8.22
N PRO A 93 12.55 27.35 8.99
CA PRO A 93 13.77 27.82 9.68
C PRO A 93 14.23 26.85 10.79
N ASN A 94 13.35 25.99 11.28
CA ASN A 94 13.67 25.00 12.33
C ASN A 94 13.82 23.58 11.75
N GLY A 95 13.64 23.39 10.45
CA GLY A 95 13.80 22.11 9.78
C GLY A 95 15.24 21.81 9.42
N LEU A 96 15.54 20.53 9.28
CA LEU A 96 16.85 20.02 8.89
C LEU A 96 16.74 19.21 7.59
N LEU A 97 17.78 19.30 6.78
CA LEU A 97 18.03 18.36 5.68
C LEU A 97 18.96 17.27 6.22
N ILE A 98 18.45 16.04 6.34
CA ILE A 98 19.17 14.93 6.94
C ILE A 98 19.22 13.73 6.01
N SER A 99 20.27 12.92 6.15
CA SER A 99 20.39 11.65 5.44
C SER A 99 19.77 10.53 6.29
N GLY A 100 18.94 9.68 5.68
CA GLY A 100 18.29 8.57 6.38
C GLY A 100 17.30 7.80 5.52
N THR A 101 16.80 6.71 6.06
CA THR A 101 15.79 5.84 5.41
C THR A 101 14.61 5.59 6.35
N PRO A 102 13.80 6.63 6.65
CA PRO A 102 12.71 6.51 7.62
C PRO A 102 11.53 5.68 7.10
N ILE A 103 11.47 5.43 5.79
CA ILE A 103 10.40 4.67 5.13
C ILE A 103 11.03 3.49 4.38
N ASP A 104 10.51 2.30 4.62
CA ASP A 104 10.69 1.15 3.74
C ASP A 104 9.66 1.23 2.60
N PHE A 105 10.06 1.84 1.49
CA PHE A 105 9.19 2.02 0.32
C PHE A 105 8.82 0.68 -0.33
N ALA A 106 9.71 -0.31 -0.30
CA ALA A 106 9.44 -1.63 -0.87
C ALA A 106 8.35 -2.36 -0.07
N GLU A 107 8.40 -2.27 1.26
CA GLU A 107 7.36 -2.82 2.13
C GLU A 107 6.04 -2.05 1.99
N ALA A 108 6.08 -0.73 1.91
CA ALA A 108 4.89 0.10 1.70
C ALA A 108 4.22 -0.23 0.35
N GLU A 109 5.00 -0.36 -0.72
CA GLU A 109 4.52 -0.73 -2.05
C GLU A 109 3.87 -2.12 -2.04
N ARG A 110 4.55 -3.11 -1.48
CA ARG A 110 4.05 -4.48 -1.36
C ARG A 110 2.73 -4.52 -0.59
N TYR A 111 2.67 -3.84 0.57
CA TYR A 111 1.48 -3.78 1.40
C TYR A 111 0.31 -3.11 0.67
N LEU A 112 0.53 -1.93 0.08
CA LEU A 112 -0.53 -1.14 -0.54
C LEU A 112 -1.04 -1.75 -1.85
N LYS A 113 -0.18 -2.41 -2.63
CA LYS A 113 -0.61 -3.20 -3.79
C LYS A 113 -1.50 -4.37 -3.37
N CYS A 114 -1.12 -5.09 -2.32
CA CYS A 114 -1.94 -6.17 -1.76
C CYS A 114 -3.24 -5.64 -1.16
N ALA A 115 -3.21 -4.58 -0.38
CA ALA A 115 -4.39 -4.00 0.27
C ALA A 115 -5.38 -3.43 -0.75
N SER A 116 -4.91 -2.78 -1.81
CA SER A 116 -5.74 -2.30 -2.91
C SER A 116 -6.50 -3.46 -3.58
N ASN A 117 -5.81 -4.57 -3.86
CA ASN A 117 -6.44 -5.77 -4.41
C ASN A 117 -7.43 -6.40 -3.42
N PHE A 118 -7.07 -6.47 -2.13
CA PHE A 118 -7.95 -6.99 -1.08
C PHE A 118 -9.24 -6.18 -0.99
N TRP A 119 -9.16 -4.86 -0.93
CA TRP A 119 -10.35 -4.00 -0.90
C TRP A 119 -11.11 -4.01 -2.23
N GLY A 120 -10.41 -4.15 -3.36
CA GLY A 120 -11.00 -4.30 -4.68
C GLY A 120 -11.84 -5.57 -4.85
N ALA A 121 -11.49 -6.64 -4.11
CA ALA A 121 -12.21 -7.92 -4.13
C ALA A 121 -13.40 -7.96 -3.17
N LEU A 122 -13.63 -6.94 -2.34
CA LEU A 122 -14.78 -6.91 -1.45
C LEU A 122 -16.09 -6.82 -2.24
N SER A 123 -17.06 -7.61 -1.85
CA SER A 123 -18.40 -7.57 -2.48
C SER A 123 -19.05 -6.20 -2.24
N PRO A 124 -19.58 -5.55 -3.29
CA PRO A 124 -20.32 -4.31 -3.12
C PRO A 124 -21.59 -4.54 -2.30
N ASN A 125 -21.88 -3.64 -1.36
CA ASN A 125 -23.11 -3.59 -0.58
C ASN A 125 -23.99 -2.39 -0.94
N SER A 126 -23.56 -1.63 -1.92
CA SER A 126 -24.19 -0.39 -2.38
C SER A 126 -24.36 -0.44 -3.89
N THR A 127 -25.21 0.41 -4.43
CA THR A 127 -25.54 0.42 -5.85
C THR A 127 -25.33 1.80 -6.47
N GLY A 128 -25.53 1.91 -7.78
CA GLY A 128 -25.50 3.18 -8.47
C GLY A 128 -26.24 3.12 -9.79
N GLU A 129 -26.43 4.28 -10.38
CA GLU A 129 -27.08 4.47 -11.66
C GLU A 129 -26.48 5.66 -12.40
N VAL A 130 -26.59 5.68 -13.71
CA VAL A 130 -26.21 6.83 -14.53
C VAL A 130 -27.48 7.42 -15.16
N ILE A 131 -27.79 8.67 -14.78
CA ILE A 131 -28.96 9.42 -15.29
C ILE A 131 -28.45 10.71 -15.92
N PHE A 132 -28.73 10.95 -17.18
CA PHE A 132 -28.26 12.11 -17.94
C PHE A 132 -26.75 12.36 -17.82
N ASN A 133 -25.97 11.28 -17.90
CA ASN A 133 -24.51 11.28 -17.71
C ASN A 133 -24.04 11.71 -16.30
N GLN A 134 -24.94 11.78 -15.31
CA GLN A 134 -24.56 11.91 -13.92
C GLN A 134 -24.56 10.53 -13.25
N LEU A 135 -23.43 10.19 -12.64
CA LEU A 135 -23.32 8.98 -11.82
C LEU A 135 -23.86 9.27 -10.41
N ASN A 136 -24.89 8.55 -9.99
CA ASN A 136 -25.38 8.55 -8.62
C ASN A 136 -24.92 7.25 -7.95
N LEU A 137 -24.12 7.35 -6.90
CA LEU A 137 -23.69 6.25 -6.04
C LEU A 137 -24.57 6.26 -4.80
N ILE A 138 -25.33 5.17 -4.56
CA ILE A 138 -26.36 5.13 -3.52
C ILE A 138 -26.02 4.05 -2.51
N GLY A 139 -25.71 4.47 -1.31
CA GLY A 139 -25.40 3.62 -0.14
C GLY A 139 -26.24 3.98 1.06
N THR A 140 -26.58 3.00 1.88
CA THR A 140 -27.44 3.16 3.06
C THR A 140 -26.82 2.65 4.35
N ASP A 141 -25.63 2.05 4.28
CA ASP A 141 -24.95 1.56 5.46
C ASP A 141 -24.33 2.70 6.25
N GLU A 142 -24.56 2.74 7.56
CA GLU A 142 -24.07 3.80 8.45
C GLU A 142 -22.56 3.75 8.70
N SER A 143 -21.92 2.62 8.39
CA SER A 143 -20.49 2.37 8.67
C SER A 143 -19.64 2.35 7.41
N LEU A 144 -19.97 1.51 6.42
CA LEU A 144 -19.17 1.28 5.22
C LEU A 144 -20.04 1.00 3.99
N ASN A 145 -19.94 1.85 2.98
CA ASN A 145 -20.58 1.64 1.70
C ASN A 145 -19.51 1.31 0.64
N ILE A 146 -19.67 0.17 -0.02
CA ILE A 146 -18.76 -0.37 -1.02
C ILE A 146 -19.43 -0.33 -2.39
N PHE A 147 -18.81 0.39 -3.31
CA PHE A 147 -19.23 0.49 -4.71
C PHE A 147 -18.22 -0.22 -5.60
N SER A 148 -18.68 -0.81 -6.69
CA SER A 148 -17.84 -1.39 -7.74
C SER A 148 -18.25 -0.80 -9.09
N LEU A 149 -17.29 -0.21 -9.81
CA LEU A 149 -17.48 0.50 -11.06
C LEU A 149 -16.57 -0.10 -12.14
N ASP A 150 -17.10 -0.31 -13.34
CA ASP A 150 -16.29 -0.44 -14.55
C ASP A 150 -16.08 0.94 -15.14
N SER A 151 -14.84 1.42 -15.19
CA SER A 151 -14.50 2.76 -15.68
C SER A 151 -14.89 3.03 -17.12
N GLY A 152 -14.98 1.99 -17.94
CA GLY A 152 -15.36 2.03 -19.36
C GLY A 152 -16.85 1.90 -19.62
N ASN A 153 -17.62 1.33 -18.65
CA ASN A 153 -19.04 1.01 -18.84
C ASN A 153 -19.80 1.03 -17.51
N LEU A 154 -20.00 2.24 -16.97
CA LEU A 154 -20.67 2.43 -15.68
C LEU A 154 -22.07 1.83 -15.67
N TYR A 155 -22.26 0.84 -14.80
CA TYR A 155 -23.55 0.12 -14.61
C TYR A 155 -24.18 -0.39 -15.92
N GLY A 156 -23.39 -0.73 -16.92
CA GLY A 156 -23.88 -1.27 -18.20
C GLY A 156 -24.52 -0.26 -19.15
N THR A 157 -24.36 1.04 -18.92
CA THR A 157 -24.99 2.10 -19.71
C THR A 157 -24.22 2.47 -20.98
N GLY A 158 -22.99 1.95 -21.17
CA GLY A 158 -22.09 2.36 -22.23
C GLY A 158 -21.39 3.71 -21.98
N ILE A 159 -21.64 4.35 -20.82
CA ILE A 159 -21.01 5.61 -20.43
C ILE A 159 -19.76 5.30 -19.61
N SER A 160 -18.64 5.89 -19.99
CA SER A 160 -17.37 5.79 -19.24
C SER A 160 -17.24 6.88 -18.17
N LEU A 161 -16.31 6.67 -17.24
CA LEU A 161 -15.96 7.66 -16.22
C LEU A 161 -15.58 9.04 -16.83
N ALA A 162 -14.92 9.04 -17.99
CA ALA A 162 -14.53 10.26 -18.69
C ALA A 162 -15.71 11.02 -19.34
N GLN A 163 -16.83 10.36 -19.58
CA GLN A 163 -18.00 10.94 -20.26
C GLN A 163 -19.06 11.48 -19.32
N LEU A 164 -18.84 11.36 -18.02
CA LEU A 164 -19.78 11.90 -17.02
C LEU A 164 -19.82 13.44 -17.09
N ASN A 165 -20.91 13.99 -16.56
CA ASN A 165 -21.06 15.42 -16.27
C ASN A 165 -21.13 15.70 -14.77
N GLY A 166 -21.11 14.67 -13.92
CA GLY A 166 -21.10 14.76 -12.46
C GLY A 166 -21.10 13.42 -11.79
N ILE A 167 -20.62 13.39 -10.54
CA ILE A 167 -20.74 12.25 -9.64
C ILE A 167 -21.41 12.72 -8.35
N ASN A 168 -22.50 12.07 -7.96
CA ASN A 168 -23.19 12.34 -6.70
C ASN A 168 -23.11 11.11 -5.78
N ILE A 169 -22.43 11.24 -4.66
CA ILE A 169 -22.30 10.19 -3.66
C ILE A 169 -23.39 10.41 -2.60
N ILE A 170 -24.37 9.53 -2.58
CA ILE A 170 -25.53 9.56 -1.67
C ILE A 170 -25.35 8.46 -0.64
N ALA A 171 -25.00 8.82 0.57
CA ALA A 171 -24.84 7.88 1.70
C ALA A 171 -24.82 8.64 3.04
N PRO A 172 -24.90 7.97 4.21
CA PRO A 172 -24.78 8.63 5.50
C PRO A 172 -23.44 9.40 5.61
N LEU A 173 -23.48 10.60 6.20
CA LEU A 173 -22.30 11.48 6.25
C LEU A 173 -21.15 10.92 7.09
N GLY A 174 -21.46 10.13 8.13
CA GLY A 174 -20.46 9.49 9.00
C GLY A 174 -19.85 8.22 8.43
N ALA A 175 -20.46 7.65 7.38
CA ALA A 175 -20.02 6.39 6.81
C ALA A 175 -18.72 6.52 6.01
N THR A 176 -17.94 5.46 5.99
CA THR A 176 -16.82 5.26 5.06
C THR A 176 -17.37 4.90 3.68
N ILE A 177 -16.80 5.50 2.66
CA ILE A 177 -17.13 5.26 1.25
C ILE A 177 -15.92 4.65 0.57
N LEU A 178 -16.05 3.40 0.12
CA LEU A 178 -15.05 2.71 -0.69
C LEU A 178 -15.58 2.58 -2.11
N ILE A 179 -14.90 3.16 -3.07
CA ILE A 179 -15.27 3.12 -4.48
C ILE A 179 -14.17 2.38 -5.22
N ASN A 180 -14.40 1.10 -5.51
CA ASN A 180 -13.54 0.28 -6.34
C ASN A 180 -13.84 0.56 -7.82
N VAL A 181 -12.81 0.92 -8.56
CA VAL A 181 -12.93 1.26 -9.99
C VAL A 181 -12.03 0.35 -10.80
N ASP A 182 -12.63 -0.52 -11.58
CA ASP A 182 -11.95 -1.43 -12.49
C ASP A 182 -11.53 -0.71 -13.78
N GLY A 183 -10.45 -1.19 -14.36
CA GLY A 183 -9.87 -0.69 -15.60
C GLY A 183 -8.37 -0.44 -15.48
N THR A 184 -7.65 -0.67 -16.57
CA THR A 184 -6.19 -0.48 -16.63
C THR A 184 -5.76 0.94 -17.00
N ALA A 185 -6.65 1.69 -17.67
CA ALA A 185 -6.43 3.08 -18.05
C ALA A 185 -7.58 3.94 -17.54
N ILE A 186 -7.34 4.65 -16.44
CA ILE A 186 -8.35 5.49 -15.80
C ILE A 186 -8.23 6.93 -16.29
N GLN A 187 -9.36 7.47 -16.71
CA GLN A 187 -9.47 8.87 -17.13
C GLN A 187 -10.71 9.49 -16.49
N TYR A 188 -10.50 10.57 -15.75
CA TYR A 188 -11.58 11.43 -15.29
C TYR A 188 -11.94 12.45 -16.38
N GLY A 189 -13.23 12.78 -16.49
CA GLY A 189 -13.70 13.92 -17.28
C GLY A 189 -13.59 15.23 -16.51
N SER A 190 -14.17 16.30 -17.07
CA SER A 190 -14.23 17.61 -16.42
C SER A 190 -15.63 17.82 -15.82
N TYR A 191 -15.80 17.51 -14.55
CA TYR A 191 -17.09 17.56 -13.86
C TYR A 191 -16.95 17.79 -12.35
N GLN A 192 -18.07 18.04 -11.70
CA GLN A 192 -18.14 18.24 -10.26
C GLN A 192 -18.52 16.96 -9.52
N ILE A 193 -17.97 16.80 -8.32
CA ILE A 193 -18.38 15.76 -7.36
C ILE A 193 -19.31 16.38 -6.33
N PHE A 194 -20.43 15.71 -6.08
CA PHE A 194 -21.46 16.08 -5.12
C PHE A 194 -21.49 15.06 -3.98
N ARG A 195 -21.96 15.52 -2.82
CA ARG A 195 -22.23 14.70 -1.65
C ARG A 195 -23.64 14.99 -1.17
N ASN A 196 -24.53 13.98 -1.24
CA ASN A 196 -25.96 14.13 -0.92
C ASN A 196 -26.62 15.31 -1.66
N GLY A 197 -26.33 15.46 -2.96
CA GLY A 197 -26.91 16.51 -3.79
C GLY A 197 -26.33 17.92 -3.64
N THR A 198 -25.34 18.12 -2.76
CA THR A 198 -24.59 19.37 -2.61
C THR A 198 -23.15 19.23 -3.10
N ALA A 199 -22.51 20.30 -3.53
CA ALA A 199 -21.09 20.25 -3.91
C ALA A 199 -20.27 19.65 -2.78
N ALA A 200 -19.41 18.68 -3.11
CA ALA A 200 -18.53 18.07 -2.12
C ALA A 200 -17.57 19.11 -1.52
N THR A 201 -17.24 18.95 -0.26
CA THR A 201 -16.30 19.78 0.47
C THR A 201 -15.06 18.99 0.86
N ARG A 202 -14.00 19.66 1.27
CA ARG A 202 -12.77 19.03 1.74
C ARG A 202 -13.03 18.06 2.90
N GLU A 203 -13.92 18.41 3.84
CA GLU A 203 -14.29 17.55 4.97
C GLU A 203 -14.94 16.23 4.51
N HIS A 204 -15.77 16.27 3.47
CA HIS A 204 -16.38 15.07 2.89
C HIS A 204 -15.32 14.10 2.32
N ALA A 205 -14.20 14.62 1.82
CA ALA A 205 -13.13 13.83 1.22
C ALA A 205 -12.50 12.84 2.20
N ARG A 206 -12.45 13.19 3.48
CA ARG A 206 -11.74 12.42 4.52
C ARG A 206 -12.30 11.02 4.77
N ARG A 207 -13.50 10.70 4.27
CA ARG A 207 -14.12 9.39 4.43
C ARG A 207 -14.38 8.68 3.10
N ILE A 208 -13.84 9.20 2.01
CA ILE A 208 -13.99 8.63 0.66
C ILE A 208 -12.63 8.09 0.22
N LEU A 209 -12.63 6.83 -0.21
CA LEU A 209 -11.50 6.20 -0.88
C LEU A 209 -11.89 5.76 -2.28
N TRP A 210 -11.18 6.29 -3.27
CA TRP A 210 -11.16 5.81 -4.65
C TRP A 210 -10.04 4.80 -4.78
N ASN A 211 -10.37 3.52 -4.95
CA ASN A 211 -9.42 2.43 -5.08
C ASN A 211 -9.39 1.91 -6.53
N PHE A 212 -8.21 1.84 -7.11
CA PHE A 212 -7.96 1.46 -8.50
C PHE A 212 -7.00 0.26 -8.56
N PRO A 213 -7.45 -0.95 -8.25
CA PRO A 213 -6.58 -2.11 -8.05
C PRO A 213 -5.88 -2.60 -9.33
N GLN A 214 -6.35 -2.17 -10.51
CA GLN A 214 -5.84 -2.64 -11.80
C GLN A 214 -5.25 -1.52 -12.66
N ALA A 215 -5.33 -0.26 -12.22
CA ALA A 215 -4.91 0.89 -13.02
C ALA A 215 -3.39 0.89 -13.25
N LEU A 216 -2.99 0.90 -14.52
CA LEU A 216 -1.60 1.10 -14.95
C LEU A 216 -1.35 2.57 -15.33
N THR A 217 -2.40 3.26 -15.77
CA THR A 217 -2.39 4.71 -16.01
C THR A 217 -3.58 5.35 -15.34
N TRP A 218 -3.36 6.54 -14.77
CA TRP A 218 -4.42 7.33 -14.13
C TRP A 218 -4.27 8.79 -14.53
N SER A 219 -5.34 9.40 -15.02
CA SER A 219 -5.31 10.79 -15.51
C SER A 219 -6.50 11.59 -15.02
N ASN A 220 -6.23 12.83 -14.66
CA ASN A 220 -7.24 13.82 -14.30
C ASN A 220 -6.85 15.19 -14.83
N SER A 221 -7.80 15.84 -15.47
CA SER A 221 -7.65 17.21 -15.97
C SER A 221 -8.82 18.06 -15.49
N THR A 222 -8.53 19.14 -14.79
CA THR A 222 -9.48 20.17 -14.35
C THR A 222 -10.53 19.74 -13.31
N THR A 223 -10.58 18.46 -12.88
CA THR A 223 -11.55 18.00 -11.88
C THR A 223 -10.95 18.01 -10.47
N ALA A 224 -11.68 18.56 -9.52
CA ALA A 224 -11.38 18.39 -8.10
C ALA A 224 -11.87 17.03 -7.62
N ILE A 225 -10.94 16.13 -7.27
CA ILE A 225 -11.25 14.85 -6.66
C ILE A 225 -11.44 15.04 -5.16
N TYR A 226 -12.59 14.58 -4.64
CA TYR A 226 -12.87 14.53 -3.22
C TYR A 226 -12.79 13.07 -2.75
N GLY A 227 -11.76 12.79 -1.97
CA GLY A 227 -11.42 11.46 -1.46
C GLY A 227 -9.96 11.12 -1.72
N SER A 228 -9.45 10.20 -0.92
CA SER A 228 -8.14 9.62 -1.14
C SER A 228 -8.12 8.79 -2.41
N VAL A 229 -6.99 8.79 -3.12
CA VAL A 229 -6.78 8.03 -4.34
C VAL A 229 -5.71 6.98 -4.08
N LEU A 230 -6.08 5.71 -4.22
CA LEU A 230 -5.18 4.56 -4.12
C LEU A 230 -5.11 3.87 -5.48
N ALA A 231 -4.07 4.15 -6.26
CA ALA A 231 -3.79 3.50 -7.54
C ALA A 231 -2.31 3.05 -7.57
N PRO A 232 -1.97 2.01 -6.79
CA PRO A 232 -0.59 1.70 -6.43
C PRO A 232 0.23 1.09 -7.58
N PHE A 233 -0.40 0.79 -8.71
CA PHE A 233 0.26 0.31 -9.93
C PHE A 233 0.34 1.37 -11.02
N ALA A 234 -0.28 2.53 -10.81
CA ALA A 234 -0.49 3.52 -11.87
C ALA A 234 0.63 4.54 -11.99
N ALA A 235 1.03 4.82 -13.23
CA ALA A 235 1.68 6.05 -13.59
C ALA A 235 0.60 7.14 -13.75
N ALA A 236 0.54 8.09 -12.81
CA ALA A 236 -0.46 9.14 -12.79
C ALA A 236 0.05 10.40 -13.50
N ASN A 237 -0.85 11.02 -14.27
CA ASN A 237 -0.63 12.33 -14.88
C ASN A 237 -1.83 13.25 -14.62
N THR A 238 -1.56 14.45 -14.10
CA THR A 238 -2.61 15.41 -13.75
C THR A 238 -2.35 16.76 -14.34
N THR A 239 -3.43 17.44 -14.72
CA THR A 239 -3.33 18.78 -15.35
C THR A 239 -4.38 19.71 -14.75
N TYR A 240 -3.94 20.78 -14.09
CA TYR A 240 -4.80 21.81 -13.48
C TYR A 240 -5.96 21.23 -12.67
N SER A 241 -5.65 20.28 -11.80
CA SER A 241 -6.63 19.57 -10.97
C SER A 241 -6.29 19.72 -9.50
N GLN A 242 -7.18 19.21 -8.65
CA GLN A 242 -6.99 19.15 -7.20
C GLN A 242 -7.35 17.76 -6.71
N ILE A 243 -6.59 17.26 -5.76
CA ILE A 243 -6.93 16.00 -5.06
C ILE A 243 -6.99 16.29 -3.56
N ASN A 244 -8.14 16.03 -2.97
CA ASN A 244 -8.40 16.25 -1.55
C ASN A 244 -8.33 14.90 -0.82
N GLY A 245 -7.15 14.54 -0.28
CA GLY A 245 -6.95 13.26 0.40
C GLY A 245 -5.53 12.74 0.32
N ASN A 246 -5.33 11.48 0.73
CA ASN A 246 -4.08 10.78 0.45
C ASN A 246 -4.00 10.46 -1.04
N ILE A 247 -2.82 10.61 -1.61
CA ILE A 247 -2.52 10.36 -3.03
C ILE A 247 -1.43 9.30 -3.08
N ILE A 248 -1.78 8.10 -3.56
CA ILE A 248 -0.88 6.95 -3.57
C ILE A 248 -0.79 6.38 -4.98
N PHE A 249 0.38 6.54 -5.62
CA PHE A 249 0.67 6.12 -6.99
C PHE A 249 2.01 5.38 -7.09
N ASP A 250 2.21 4.64 -8.19
CA ASP A 250 3.54 4.16 -8.58
C ASP A 250 4.43 5.34 -9.00
N ARG A 251 3.96 6.18 -9.92
CA ARG A 251 4.62 7.41 -10.37
C ARG A 251 3.63 8.55 -10.46
N PHE A 252 4.11 9.76 -10.25
CA PHE A 252 3.23 10.93 -10.29
C PHE A 252 3.84 12.09 -11.06
N SER A 253 3.11 12.60 -12.06
CA SER A 253 3.54 13.71 -12.91
C SER A 253 2.43 14.72 -13.11
N GLY A 254 2.80 15.98 -13.46
CA GLY A 254 1.84 17.03 -13.80
C GLY A 254 1.89 18.28 -12.93
N ASN A 255 0.71 18.84 -12.61
CA ASN A 255 0.58 20.08 -11.84
C ASN A 255 -0.71 20.13 -11.00
N SER A 256 -1.05 19.03 -10.36
CA SER A 256 -2.19 18.94 -9.45
C SER A 256 -1.86 19.46 -8.07
N GLU A 257 -2.74 20.27 -7.50
CA GLU A 257 -2.70 20.69 -6.11
C GLU A 257 -3.13 19.53 -5.20
N SER A 258 -2.42 19.33 -4.07
CA SER A 258 -2.67 18.23 -3.15
C SER A 258 -3.08 18.76 -1.78
N HIS A 259 -4.38 18.66 -1.45
CA HIS A 259 -4.91 19.13 -0.19
C HIS A 259 -4.80 18.09 0.91
N ASN A 260 -4.39 18.52 2.11
CA ASN A 260 -4.07 17.63 3.25
C ASN A 260 -5.32 17.14 4.00
N GLU A 261 -6.21 16.46 3.28
CA GLU A 261 -7.43 15.84 3.85
C GLU A 261 -7.23 14.34 4.05
N LEU A 262 -6.37 13.97 4.99
CA LEU A 262 -6.00 12.58 5.24
C LEU A 262 -7.23 11.73 5.57
N PHE A 263 -7.25 10.50 5.06
CA PHE A 263 -8.32 9.54 5.22
C PHE A 263 -8.51 9.13 6.68
N ILE A 264 -9.72 9.25 7.18
CA ILE A 264 -10.13 8.85 8.53
C ILE A 264 -11.22 7.76 8.53
N GLY A 265 -11.58 7.27 7.35
CA GLY A 265 -12.54 6.18 7.23
C GLY A 265 -12.01 4.87 7.83
N VAL A 266 -12.90 3.94 8.11
CA VAL A 266 -12.56 2.61 8.62
C VAL A 266 -12.82 1.60 7.51
N LEU A 267 -11.77 0.90 7.10
CA LEU A 267 -11.84 -0.17 6.10
C LEU A 267 -11.60 -1.52 6.80
N PRO A 268 -12.06 -2.63 6.22
CA PRO A 268 -11.68 -3.97 6.65
C PRO A 268 -10.16 -4.11 6.67
N GLU A 269 -9.64 -4.70 7.74
CA GLU A 269 -8.19 -4.88 7.89
C GLU A 269 -7.65 -5.83 6.82
N ALA A 270 -6.61 -5.41 6.12
CA ALA A 270 -5.90 -6.21 5.13
C ALA A 270 -4.73 -6.98 5.80
N ASP A 271 -5.02 -7.74 6.85
CA ASP A 271 -3.99 -8.46 7.63
C ASP A 271 -3.21 -9.46 6.80
N ILE A 272 -3.85 -10.07 5.81
CA ILE A 272 -3.21 -10.94 4.82
C ILE A 272 -2.06 -10.24 4.07
N CYS A 273 -2.09 -8.91 4.01
CA CYS A 273 -1.09 -8.11 3.32
C CYS A 273 0.08 -7.73 4.22
N ARG A 274 0.00 -7.93 5.51
CA ARG A 274 1.09 -7.66 6.44
C ARG A 274 2.11 -8.81 6.38
N LEU A 275 3.40 -8.47 6.46
CA LEU A 275 4.41 -9.51 6.66
C LEU A 275 4.20 -10.09 8.07
N THR A 276 3.85 -11.37 8.15
CA THR A 276 3.91 -12.10 9.39
C THR A 276 5.39 -12.26 9.73
N THR A 277 5.93 -11.41 10.58
CA THR A 277 7.16 -11.72 11.31
C THR A 277 6.81 -12.86 12.26
N THR A 278 7.01 -14.09 11.80
CA THR A 278 7.00 -15.23 12.69
C THR A 278 8.22 -15.07 13.60
N SER A 279 8.02 -14.47 14.78
CA SER A 279 8.98 -14.51 15.86
C SER A 279 9.07 -15.97 16.29
N THR A 280 10.02 -16.70 15.72
CA THR A 280 10.42 -18.01 16.23
C THR A 280 11.09 -17.75 17.55
N THR A 281 10.30 -17.73 18.63
CA THR A 281 10.82 -17.83 19.99
C THR A 281 11.36 -19.23 20.09
N THR A 282 12.66 -19.42 19.80
CA THR A 282 13.37 -20.64 20.13
C THR A 282 13.47 -20.66 21.64
N SER A 283 12.49 -21.32 22.27
CA SER A 283 12.57 -21.65 23.68
C SER A 283 13.68 -22.68 23.83
N THR A 284 14.90 -22.22 24.07
CA THR A 284 15.99 -23.09 24.48
C THR A 284 15.68 -23.56 25.91
N SER A 285 15.03 -24.70 26.02
CA SER A 285 14.86 -25.37 27.28
C SER A 285 16.25 -25.92 27.72
N THR A 286 16.96 -25.13 28.50
CA THR A 286 18.19 -25.60 29.17
C THR A 286 17.76 -26.55 30.27
N THR A 287 17.79 -27.86 29.98
CA THR A 287 17.66 -28.89 31.00
C THR A 287 18.96 -28.91 31.80
N THR A 288 18.98 -28.24 32.94
CA THR A 288 20.08 -28.33 33.91
C THR A 288 20.00 -29.67 34.62
N SER A 289 20.77 -30.65 34.17
CA SER A 289 20.99 -31.89 34.92
C SER A 289 21.99 -31.58 36.03
N THR A 290 21.48 -31.49 37.25
CA THR A 290 22.31 -31.34 38.45
C THR A 290 22.93 -32.69 38.79
N SER A 291 24.19 -32.90 38.40
CA SER A 291 25.00 -33.99 38.93
C SER A 291 25.83 -33.45 40.08
N THR A 292 25.47 -33.87 41.31
CA THR A 292 26.21 -33.55 42.51
C THR A 292 27.45 -34.45 42.57
N THR A 293 28.65 -33.86 42.40
CA THR A 293 29.89 -34.51 42.78
C THR A 293 30.66 -33.55 43.69
N THR A 294 30.79 -33.96 44.92
CA THR A 294 31.57 -33.34 45.98
C THR A 294 33.02 -33.60 45.70
N SER A 295 33.88 -32.55 45.58
CA SER A 295 35.32 -32.64 45.83
C SER A 295 35.90 -31.28 46.18
N THR A 296 36.70 -31.28 47.18
CA THR A 296 37.29 -30.28 48.02
C THR A 296 38.48 -29.57 47.35
N SER A 297 38.65 -28.26 47.68
CA SER A 297 39.92 -27.46 47.81
C SER A 297 40.62 -26.94 46.53
N THR A 298 40.81 -25.68 46.34
CA THR A 298 41.93 -24.85 46.81
C THR A 298 41.82 -23.46 46.14
N THR A 299 41.94 -22.44 46.93
CA THR A 299 42.02 -21.00 46.57
C THR A 299 43.26 -20.68 45.73
N THR A 300 43.04 -19.95 44.61
CA THR A 300 44.06 -19.05 44.05
C THR A 300 43.36 -17.87 43.38
N SER A 301 43.54 -16.69 43.93
CA SER A 301 43.04 -15.43 43.41
C SER A 301 43.95 -14.96 42.25
N THR A 302 43.38 -14.79 41.09
CA THR A 302 44.03 -14.04 40.00
C THR A 302 43.05 -13.02 39.45
N SER A 303 43.36 -11.74 39.69
CA SER A 303 42.65 -10.59 39.16
C SER A 303 43.00 -10.46 37.67
N THR A 304 42.02 -10.64 36.81
CA THR A 304 42.15 -10.33 35.38
C THR A 304 41.29 -9.13 35.05
N THR A 305 41.96 -8.03 34.75
CA THR A 305 41.32 -6.81 34.20
C THR A 305 40.88 -7.08 32.76
N THR A 306 39.59 -7.13 32.52
CA THR A 306 39.07 -7.29 31.17
C THR A 306 38.86 -5.92 30.54
N SER A 307 39.71 -5.58 29.61
CA SER A 307 39.56 -4.41 28.72
C SER A 307 38.50 -4.77 27.67
N THR A 308 37.35 -4.12 27.71
CA THR A 308 36.30 -4.26 26.71
C THR A 308 36.66 -3.43 25.47
N THR A 309 37.22 -4.09 24.46
CA THR A 309 37.39 -3.51 23.12
C THR A 309 36.09 -3.71 22.38
N THR A 310 35.37 -2.62 22.11
CA THR A 310 34.18 -2.64 21.23
C THR A 310 34.65 -2.85 19.79
N ALA A 311 34.59 -4.08 19.31
CA ALA A 311 34.82 -4.38 17.90
C ALA A 311 33.55 -4.02 17.13
N SER A 312 33.65 -3.00 16.28
CA SER A 312 32.64 -2.67 15.27
C SER A 312 32.66 -3.78 14.22
N THR A 313 31.69 -4.71 14.30
CA THR A 313 31.52 -5.74 13.26
C THR A 313 30.78 -5.12 12.09
N THR A 314 31.54 -4.75 11.05
CA THR A 314 30.96 -4.56 9.71
C THR A 314 30.54 -5.94 9.20
N THR A 315 29.26 -6.24 9.24
CA THR A 315 28.69 -7.45 8.61
C THR A 315 28.76 -7.26 7.09
N THR A 316 29.83 -7.72 6.48
CA THR A 316 29.86 -8.01 5.06
C THR A 316 28.90 -9.17 4.85
N GLN A 317 27.74 -8.92 4.20
CA GLN A 317 26.86 -10.01 3.76
C GLN A 317 27.67 -10.88 2.80
N VAL A 318 27.98 -12.10 3.25
CA VAL A 318 28.54 -13.13 2.37
C VAL A 318 27.46 -13.44 1.33
N PRO A 319 27.74 -13.34 0.02
CA PRO A 319 26.77 -13.68 -1.01
C PRO A 319 26.30 -15.12 -0.79
N VAL A 320 24.98 -15.32 -0.70
CA VAL A 320 24.40 -16.66 -0.57
C VAL A 320 24.80 -17.47 -1.82
N PRO A 321 25.39 -18.66 -1.66
CA PRO A 321 25.74 -19.49 -2.80
C PRO A 321 24.49 -19.75 -3.68
N ARG A 322 24.66 -19.72 -4.99
CA ARG A 322 23.56 -19.92 -5.96
C ARG A 322 22.76 -21.21 -5.70
N SER A 323 23.43 -22.28 -5.33
CA SER A 323 22.82 -23.57 -4.95
C SER A 323 21.91 -23.43 -3.74
N GLN A 324 22.32 -22.67 -2.73
CA GLN A 324 21.53 -22.39 -1.54
C GLN A 324 20.30 -21.56 -1.91
N ALA A 325 20.45 -20.49 -2.70
CA ALA A 325 19.33 -19.66 -3.15
C ALA A 325 18.29 -20.45 -3.94
N ILE A 326 18.71 -21.39 -4.77
CA ILE A 326 17.80 -22.30 -5.51
C ILE A 326 17.08 -23.24 -4.54
N THR A 327 17.79 -23.81 -3.58
CA THR A 327 17.19 -24.69 -2.56
C THR A 327 16.15 -23.92 -1.72
N ASP A 328 16.48 -22.72 -1.27
CA ASP A 328 15.58 -21.88 -0.48
C ASP A 328 14.31 -21.51 -1.27
N LEU A 329 14.45 -21.24 -2.56
CA LEU A 329 13.29 -20.99 -3.43
C LEU A 329 12.41 -22.24 -3.57
N LEU A 330 13.00 -23.42 -3.83
CA LEU A 330 12.25 -24.68 -3.96
C LEU A 330 11.52 -25.02 -2.64
N VAL A 331 12.17 -24.81 -1.50
CA VAL A 331 11.55 -24.99 -0.17
C VAL A 331 10.39 -24.00 0.00
N SER A 332 10.56 -22.74 -0.39
CA SER A 332 9.49 -21.74 -0.34
C SER A 332 8.29 -22.13 -1.19
N VAL A 333 8.52 -22.63 -2.42
CA VAL A 333 7.44 -23.11 -3.29
C VAL A 333 6.74 -24.33 -2.69
N ALA A 334 7.48 -25.27 -2.14
CA ALA A 334 6.89 -26.47 -1.49
C ALA A 334 6.01 -26.11 -0.29
N LEU A 335 6.42 -25.14 0.52
CA LEU A 335 5.63 -24.64 1.65
C LEU A 335 4.35 -23.92 1.17
N GLN A 336 4.42 -23.17 0.07
CA GLN A 336 3.26 -22.51 -0.52
C GLN A 336 2.27 -23.55 -1.07
N GLN A 337 2.74 -24.61 -1.74
CA GLN A 337 1.89 -25.72 -2.20
C GLN A 337 1.19 -26.44 -1.04
N ALA A 338 1.91 -26.69 0.05
CA ALA A 338 1.31 -27.27 1.24
C ALA A 338 0.19 -26.37 1.84
N ALA A 339 0.43 -25.06 1.91
CA ALA A 339 -0.56 -24.08 2.36
C ALA A 339 -1.82 -24.05 1.47
N LEU A 340 -1.65 -24.12 0.14
CA LEU A 340 -2.77 -24.18 -0.80
C LEU A 340 -3.60 -25.47 -0.61
N SER A 341 -2.95 -26.59 -0.36
CA SER A 341 -3.65 -27.86 -0.04
C SER A 341 -4.51 -27.74 1.22
N HIS A 342 -4.02 -27.06 2.26
CA HIS A 342 -4.80 -26.82 3.48
C HIS A 342 -6.01 -25.93 3.22
N ILE A 343 -5.87 -24.89 2.39
CA ILE A 343 -6.99 -24.01 2.01
C ILE A 343 -8.06 -24.78 1.25
N LEU A 344 -7.67 -25.62 0.28
CA LEU A 344 -8.60 -26.45 -0.49
C LEU A 344 -9.35 -27.44 0.42
N ASN A 345 -8.67 -28.06 1.38
CA ASN A 345 -9.30 -28.95 2.34
C ASN A 345 -10.32 -28.21 3.23
N ALA A 346 -9.95 -27.05 3.75
CA ALA A 346 -10.84 -26.22 4.58
C ALA A 346 -12.09 -25.77 3.80
N GLU A 347 -11.93 -25.40 2.52
CA GLU A 347 -13.06 -25.05 1.67
C GLU A 347 -13.95 -26.27 1.36
N GLY A 348 -13.36 -27.44 1.16
CA GLY A 348 -14.09 -28.69 1.02
C GLY A 348 -14.91 -29.01 2.28
N GLU A 349 -14.35 -28.87 3.47
CA GLU A 349 -15.06 -29.06 4.74
C GLU A 349 -16.21 -28.04 4.91
N LYS A 350 -15.99 -26.79 4.51
CA LYS A 350 -17.02 -25.74 4.52
C LYS A 350 -18.19 -26.11 3.61
N VAL A 351 -17.93 -26.58 2.38
CA VAL A 351 -18.95 -27.04 1.45
C VAL A 351 -19.73 -28.23 2.05
N GLN A 352 -19.04 -29.22 2.62
CA GLN A 352 -19.69 -30.37 3.29
C GLN A 352 -20.57 -29.92 4.46
N LYS A 353 -20.11 -28.92 5.24
CA LYS A 353 -20.89 -28.37 6.35
C LYS A 353 -22.15 -27.67 5.86
N ILE A 354 -22.06 -26.90 4.78
CA ILE A 354 -23.22 -26.24 4.19
C ILE A 354 -24.23 -27.28 3.67
N LEU A 355 -23.76 -28.32 2.97
CA LEU A 355 -24.60 -29.39 2.45
C LEU A 355 -25.28 -30.22 3.56
N SER A 356 -24.76 -30.19 4.79
CA SER A 356 -25.34 -30.88 5.95
C SER A 356 -26.43 -30.05 6.69
N LEU A 357 -26.77 -28.85 6.22
CA LEU A 357 -27.82 -28.01 6.84
C LEU A 357 -29.22 -28.50 6.43
N ASP A 358 -30.13 -28.58 7.39
CA ASP A 358 -31.50 -29.09 7.20
C ASP A 358 -32.40 -28.18 6.31
N GLN A 359 -32.00 -26.95 6.05
CA GLN A 359 -32.71 -26.00 5.17
C GLN A 359 -31.75 -25.35 4.16
N LEU A 360 -31.50 -26.06 3.08
CA LEU A 360 -30.74 -25.54 1.93
C LEU A 360 -31.67 -24.82 0.98
N THR A 361 -31.38 -23.53 0.74
CA THR A 361 -32.06 -22.77 -0.32
C THR A 361 -31.22 -22.78 -1.62
N PRO A 362 -31.85 -22.67 -2.81
CA PRO A 362 -31.13 -22.54 -4.07
C PRO A 362 -30.13 -21.38 -4.06
N GLU A 363 -30.46 -20.28 -3.38
CA GLU A 363 -29.61 -19.10 -3.23
C GLU A 363 -28.33 -19.42 -2.43
N THR A 364 -28.47 -20.17 -1.34
CA THR A 364 -27.30 -20.59 -0.51
C THR A 364 -26.37 -21.48 -1.31
N ILE A 365 -26.91 -22.42 -2.10
CA ILE A 365 -26.11 -23.29 -2.98
C ILE A 365 -25.38 -22.47 -4.04
N LEU A 366 -26.09 -21.54 -4.70
CA LEU A 366 -25.50 -20.70 -5.75
C LEU A 366 -24.40 -19.79 -5.20
N GLN A 367 -24.62 -19.18 -4.03
CA GLN A 367 -23.64 -18.33 -3.38
C GLN A 367 -22.39 -19.13 -2.94
N THR A 368 -22.59 -20.35 -2.43
CA THR A 368 -21.49 -21.26 -2.07
C THR A 368 -20.67 -21.63 -3.29
N ASN A 369 -21.31 -22.01 -4.41
CA ASN A 369 -20.65 -22.36 -5.65
C ASN A 369 -19.82 -21.18 -6.19
N ARG A 370 -20.34 -19.95 -6.18
CA ARG A 370 -19.58 -18.76 -6.59
C ARG A 370 -18.37 -18.50 -5.70
N SER A 371 -18.49 -18.71 -4.39
CA SER A 371 -17.36 -18.57 -3.45
C SER A 371 -16.27 -19.60 -3.73
N VAL A 372 -16.66 -20.86 -3.97
CA VAL A 372 -15.72 -21.94 -4.32
C VAL A 372 -15.04 -21.66 -5.65
N GLU A 373 -15.80 -21.27 -6.67
CA GLU A 373 -15.25 -20.92 -7.99
C GLU A 373 -14.22 -19.79 -7.91
N ALA A 374 -14.54 -18.72 -7.20
CA ALA A 374 -13.61 -17.60 -6.99
C ALA A 374 -12.32 -18.04 -6.29
N MET A 375 -12.42 -18.91 -5.30
CA MET A 375 -11.26 -19.43 -4.59
C MET A 375 -10.41 -20.36 -5.48
N VAL A 376 -11.03 -21.29 -6.21
CA VAL A 376 -10.32 -22.19 -7.14
C VAL A 376 -9.59 -21.40 -8.21
N ASN A 377 -10.22 -20.35 -8.76
CA ASN A 377 -9.58 -19.47 -9.74
C ASN A 377 -8.37 -18.73 -9.15
N SER A 378 -8.48 -18.27 -7.91
CA SER A 378 -7.37 -17.60 -7.21
C SER A 378 -6.20 -18.56 -6.97
N ILE A 379 -6.49 -19.80 -6.58
CA ILE A 379 -5.48 -20.85 -6.39
C ILE A 379 -4.80 -21.21 -7.72
N SER A 380 -5.56 -21.39 -8.79
CA SER A 380 -5.02 -21.68 -10.12
C SER A 380 -4.08 -20.57 -10.62
N ASN A 381 -4.44 -19.31 -10.39
CA ASN A 381 -3.57 -18.18 -10.73
C ASN A 381 -2.27 -18.20 -9.91
N LEU A 382 -2.33 -18.54 -8.64
CA LEU A 382 -1.16 -18.63 -7.79
C LEU A 382 -0.26 -19.80 -8.19
N GLU A 383 -0.84 -20.95 -8.53
CA GLU A 383 -0.08 -22.10 -9.06
C GLU A 383 0.63 -21.77 -10.38
N ALA A 384 0.00 -21.00 -11.27
CA ALA A 384 0.64 -20.51 -12.49
C ALA A 384 1.85 -19.64 -12.18
N ILE A 385 1.74 -18.70 -11.23
CA ILE A 385 2.85 -17.85 -10.78
C ILE A 385 3.99 -18.69 -10.17
N LEU A 386 3.67 -19.71 -9.39
CA LEU A 386 4.67 -20.62 -8.81
C LEU A 386 5.38 -21.44 -9.89
N ALA A 387 4.64 -21.92 -10.90
CA ALA A 387 5.21 -22.62 -12.04
C ALA A 387 6.15 -21.72 -12.86
N ASP A 388 5.78 -20.46 -13.08
CA ASP A 388 6.63 -19.47 -13.76
C ASP A 388 7.92 -19.19 -12.96
N LYS A 389 7.84 -19.06 -11.63
CA LYS A 389 9.03 -18.93 -10.78
C LYS A 389 9.99 -20.09 -10.93
N ILE A 390 9.48 -21.32 -10.99
CA ILE A 390 10.30 -22.53 -11.23
C ILE A 390 10.86 -22.51 -12.65
N ALA A 391 10.08 -22.08 -13.64
CA ALA A 391 10.50 -22.03 -15.03
C ALA A 391 11.70 -21.10 -15.28
N LEU A 392 11.86 -20.03 -14.48
CA LEU A 392 13.03 -19.15 -14.54
C LEU A 392 14.36 -19.89 -14.32
N PHE A 393 14.33 -21.07 -13.68
CA PHE A 393 15.53 -21.88 -13.40
C PHE A 393 15.74 -23.05 -14.37
N LYS A 394 14.80 -23.33 -15.28
CA LYS A 394 14.93 -24.40 -16.31
C LYS A 394 16.11 -24.19 -17.26
N GLY A 395 16.61 -22.96 -17.40
CA GLY A 395 17.79 -22.63 -18.21
C GLY A 395 19.13 -22.70 -17.45
N CYS A 396 19.10 -22.99 -16.16
CA CYS A 396 20.27 -23.06 -15.30
C CYS A 396 20.81 -24.51 -15.25
N GLY A 397 21.12 -25.09 -16.40
CA GLY A 397 21.62 -26.45 -16.50
C GLY A 397 22.81 -26.69 -15.57
N CYS A 398 22.68 -27.66 -14.69
CA CYS A 398 23.81 -28.31 -14.03
C CYS A 398 24.63 -29.04 -15.07
N SER A 399 25.62 -28.38 -15.67
CA SER A 399 26.71 -29.10 -16.30
C SER A 399 27.58 -29.65 -15.16
N HIS A 400 27.32 -30.87 -14.76
CA HIS A 400 28.32 -31.72 -14.13
C HIS A 400 29.41 -31.98 -15.15
N THR A 401 30.45 -31.16 -15.19
CA THR A 401 31.75 -31.60 -15.68
C THR A 401 32.49 -32.05 -14.44
N GLY A 402 32.56 -33.38 -14.29
CA GLY A 402 33.53 -33.99 -13.40
C GLY A 402 34.95 -33.77 -13.95
N GLU A 403 35.82 -33.34 -13.08
CA GLU A 403 37.17 -33.82 -12.90
C GLU A 403 37.64 -33.39 -11.51
#